data_d0c31b838c72a0ad607db3f01506de0d
#
_entry.id   d0c31b838c72a0ad607db3f01506de0d
#
_cell.length_a   1.000
_cell.length_b   1.000
_cell.length_c   1.000
_cell.angle_alpha   90.00
_cell.angle_beta   90.00
_cell.angle_gamma   90.00
#
_symmetry.space_group_name_H-M   'P 1'
#
loop_
_entity.id
_entity.type
_entity.pdbx_description
1 polymer ?
#
loop_
_entity_poly.entity_id
_entity_poly.type
_entity_poly.pdbx_seq_one_letter_code
_entity_poly.pdbx_strand_id
1 'polypeptide(L)'
;MNALLDPTAVINPKLLVPHDLPPPFEAGPLDRAALIEKAKSRIEDFRRVRDAGLVNKRGDFYPSVHYPPITMYPPMSDDELLEGYTLPADGAVDVYAHVPFCNSHCVFCHYPVKLGPQVDEKTKYINAFMKETDIWRDRLGVDRIKARSVLVGGGTPTFLTTDQFERFLVGFTERVDLSICRQFNYDVDPNTLIGPDGEKRLALMREYGVDRLTIGVQSLHPTILKKMGRHHGKNEALQAIRETLAAGFMVNIEFIFGYPGQTLENWLDVIEEACKLGVHEIQLYRLKVEAYGDHQGAVKNYVNNKPEEYPDNETQFLMKQSAILMLNHYGYTENLRRVFSRRRGDYSVYAHNQCCVQFDQIGIGLTAFSSLRDRFALCTQNFDEYYSSIESGHLPINRGYRRTAEDQARWAIILPIKNRNVRTSNYRRLTGLGMDEVFRGKIEALKAHGLVYETDKALGVTTLGAFFADEVAQQFHSADFVPYPREDYAEGPLNPYLNQSLFE
;
A
#
# COMPACT_ATOMS: atom_id res chain seq x y z
N MET A 1 -3.92 -35.81 22.25
CA MET A 1 -4.70 -36.03 21.03
C MET A 1 -5.54 -34.75 20.84
N ASN A 2 -4.92 -33.71 20.31
CA ASN A 2 -5.63 -32.45 20.01
C ASN A 2 -6.53 -32.73 18.81
N ALA A 3 -7.84 -32.62 18.98
CA ALA A 3 -8.77 -32.56 17.87
C ALA A 3 -8.29 -31.41 16.96
N LEU A 4 -7.93 -31.71 15.73
CA LEU A 4 -7.74 -30.71 14.69
C LEU A 4 -9.08 -29.95 14.63
N LEU A 5 -9.07 -28.72 15.11
CA LEU A 5 -10.21 -27.84 15.00
C LEU A 5 -10.50 -27.68 13.50
N ASP A 6 -11.73 -27.92 13.11
CA ASP A 6 -12.20 -27.71 11.75
C ASP A 6 -11.79 -26.28 11.30
N PRO A 7 -10.90 -26.12 10.33
CA PRO A 7 -10.45 -24.80 9.92
C PRO A 7 -11.60 -23.92 9.42
N THR A 8 -12.69 -24.51 8.96
CA THR A 8 -13.89 -23.77 8.52
C THR A 8 -14.61 -23.06 9.67
N ALA A 9 -14.43 -23.50 10.92
CA ALA A 9 -15.07 -22.88 12.08
C ALA A 9 -14.51 -21.50 12.47
N VAL A 10 -13.37 -21.08 11.88
CA VAL A 10 -12.70 -19.81 12.17
C VAL A 10 -12.59 -18.90 10.95
N ILE A 11 -13.11 -19.29 9.80
CA ILE A 11 -13.14 -18.50 8.57
C ILE A 11 -14.53 -17.91 8.38
N ASN A 12 -14.60 -16.59 8.16
CA ASN A 12 -15.84 -15.93 7.79
C ASN A 12 -16.39 -16.57 6.49
N PRO A 13 -17.60 -17.14 6.49
CA PRO A 13 -18.15 -17.78 5.28
C PRO A 13 -18.20 -16.87 4.06
N LYS A 14 -18.23 -15.55 4.25
CA LYS A 14 -18.21 -14.57 3.15
C LYS A 14 -16.90 -14.57 2.38
N LEU A 15 -15.77 -14.92 3.01
CA LEU A 15 -14.48 -15.03 2.33
C LEU A 15 -14.45 -16.22 1.36
N LEU A 16 -15.26 -17.24 1.59
CA LEU A 16 -15.34 -18.44 0.77
C LEU A 16 -16.27 -18.27 -0.45
N VAL A 17 -17.05 -17.20 -0.49
CA VAL A 17 -17.96 -16.91 -1.61
C VAL A 17 -17.14 -16.31 -2.77
N PRO A 18 -17.25 -16.87 -3.99
CA PRO A 18 -16.63 -16.27 -5.17
C PRO A 18 -17.15 -14.85 -5.42
N HIS A 19 -16.25 -13.98 -5.83
CA HIS A 19 -16.63 -12.62 -6.26
C HIS A 19 -17.18 -12.62 -7.67
N ASP A 20 -18.33 -11.96 -7.85
CA ASP A 20 -18.86 -11.70 -9.20
C ASP A 20 -17.98 -10.67 -9.90
N LEU A 21 -17.74 -10.90 -11.19
CA LEU A 21 -17.08 -9.89 -12.03
C LEU A 21 -17.82 -8.55 -11.96
N PRO A 22 -17.10 -7.42 -12.08
CA PRO A 22 -17.73 -6.13 -12.25
C PRO A 22 -18.71 -6.17 -13.45
N PRO A 23 -19.85 -5.44 -13.36
CA PRO A 23 -20.79 -5.43 -14.47
C PRO A 23 -20.10 -4.96 -15.76
N PRO A 24 -20.45 -5.55 -16.91
CA PRO A 24 -19.97 -5.07 -18.19
C PRO A 24 -20.19 -3.58 -18.32
N PHE A 25 -19.22 -2.89 -18.89
CA PHE A 25 -19.30 -1.46 -19.14
C PHE A 25 -19.07 -1.21 -20.64
N GLU A 26 -20.08 -0.70 -21.31
CA GLU A 26 -20.00 -0.31 -22.72
C GLU A 26 -19.45 1.12 -22.80
N ALA A 27 -18.13 1.23 -23.01
CA ALA A 27 -17.53 2.52 -23.31
C ALA A 27 -17.88 2.91 -24.75
N GLY A 28 -18.25 4.16 -24.95
CA GLY A 28 -18.38 4.74 -26.30
C GLY A 28 -17.01 4.79 -27.01
N PRO A 29 -16.96 5.25 -28.26
CA PRO A 29 -15.70 5.45 -28.97
C PRO A 29 -14.73 6.34 -28.16
N LEU A 30 -13.48 5.92 -28.03
CA LEU A 30 -12.45 6.69 -27.35
C LEU A 30 -11.75 7.63 -28.33
N ASP A 31 -11.89 8.93 -28.15
CA ASP A 31 -11.06 9.94 -28.81
C ASP A 31 -9.82 10.24 -27.92
N ARG A 32 -8.73 9.53 -28.22
CA ARG A 32 -7.46 9.70 -27.48
C ARG A 32 -6.87 11.10 -27.63
N ALA A 33 -7.02 11.73 -28.79
CA ALA A 33 -6.50 13.07 -29.03
C ALA A 33 -7.21 14.09 -28.13
N ALA A 34 -8.54 14.07 -28.11
CA ALA A 34 -9.33 14.93 -27.24
C ALA A 34 -9.05 14.66 -25.75
N LEU A 35 -8.84 13.39 -25.37
CA LEU A 35 -8.46 13.01 -24.00
C LEU A 35 -7.11 13.62 -23.60
N ILE A 36 -6.11 13.53 -24.46
CA ILE A 36 -4.76 14.08 -24.21
C ILE A 36 -4.82 15.60 -24.13
N GLU A 37 -5.54 16.28 -25.02
CA GLU A 37 -5.72 17.74 -24.96
C GLU A 37 -6.42 18.19 -23.68
N LYS A 38 -7.44 17.44 -23.23
CA LYS A 38 -8.08 17.67 -21.93
C LYS A 38 -7.11 17.46 -20.76
N ALA A 39 -6.20 16.48 -20.84
CA ALA A 39 -5.18 16.31 -19.82
C ALA A 39 -4.14 17.44 -19.85
N LYS A 40 -3.73 17.89 -21.03
CA LYS A 40 -2.79 19.02 -21.21
C LYS A 40 -3.35 20.31 -20.64
N SER A 41 -4.65 20.57 -20.77
CA SER A 41 -5.26 21.79 -20.21
C SER A 41 -5.11 21.89 -18.68
N ARG A 42 -4.74 20.80 -18.00
CA ARG A 42 -4.50 20.77 -16.54
C ARG A 42 -3.05 21.07 -16.15
N ILE A 43 -2.14 21.20 -17.11
CA ILE A 43 -0.72 21.51 -16.82
C ILE A 43 -0.57 22.87 -16.14
N GLU A 44 -1.43 23.84 -16.47
CA GLU A 44 -1.39 25.15 -15.81
C GLU A 44 -1.76 25.05 -14.32
N ASP A 45 -2.69 24.19 -13.95
CA ASP A 45 -2.97 23.89 -12.53
C ASP A 45 -1.73 23.32 -11.82
N PHE A 46 -1.00 22.42 -12.48
CA PHE A 46 0.25 21.88 -11.94
C PHE A 46 1.28 22.98 -11.68
N ARG A 47 1.51 23.86 -12.67
CA ARG A 47 2.45 24.97 -12.54
C ARG A 47 2.05 25.91 -11.40
N ARG A 48 0.78 26.26 -11.33
CA ARG A 48 0.22 27.14 -10.28
C ARG A 48 0.47 26.60 -8.87
N VAL A 49 0.23 25.30 -8.62
CA VAL A 49 0.44 24.73 -7.28
C VAL A 49 1.92 24.53 -6.96
N ARG A 50 2.76 24.24 -7.98
CA ARG A 50 4.22 24.21 -7.83
C ARG A 50 4.75 25.58 -7.42
N ASP A 51 4.34 26.63 -8.10
CA ASP A 51 4.78 28.01 -7.84
C ASP A 51 4.26 28.54 -6.49
N ALA A 52 3.15 27.96 -5.98
CA ALA A 52 2.67 28.19 -4.62
C ALA A 52 3.47 27.44 -3.52
N GLY A 53 4.48 26.64 -3.90
CA GLY A 53 5.35 25.91 -2.99
C GLY A 53 4.89 24.52 -2.61
N LEU A 54 3.78 24.01 -3.18
CA LEU A 54 3.25 22.68 -2.83
C LEU A 54 4.19 21.54 -3.27
N VAL A 55 4.77 21.66 -4.47
CA VAL A 55 5.60 20.63 -5.12
C VAL A 55 7.05 21.04 -5.05
N ASN A 56 7.94 20.12 -4.67
CA ASN A 56 9.36 20.41 -4.69
C ASN A 56 9.92 20.54 -6.12
N LYS A 57 10.98 21.34 -6.30
CA LYS A 57 11.60 21.63 -7.60
C LYS A 57 12.20 20.41 -8.28
N ARG A 58 12.64 19.41 -7.51
CA ARG A 58 13.18 18.15 -8.03
C ARG A 58 12.07 17.29 -8.64
N GLY A 59 10.80 17.57 -8.27
CA GLY A 59 9.63 16.86 -8.72
C GLY A 59 9.53 15.44 -8.22
N ASP A 60 10.40 15.05 -7.32
CA ASP A 60 10.27 13.81 -6.61
C ASP A 60 9.16 13.95 -5.55
N PHE A 61 8.58 12.83 -5.12
CA PHE A 61 7.54 12.85 -4.12
C PHE A 61 7.89 11.85 -3.00
N TYR A 62 7.54 12.20 -1.79
CA TYR A 62 7.72 11.34 -0.64
C TYR A 62 6.34 10.82 -0.19
N PRO A 63 6.01 9.55 -0.43
CA PRO A 63 4.74 9.01 0.02
C PRO A 63 4.76 8.86 1.54
N SER A 64 3.93 9.63 2.23
CA SER A 64 3.73 9.50 3.67
C SER A 64 3.01 8.18 3.98
N VAL A 65 3.75 7.09 4.12
CA VAL A 65 3.22 5.77 4.51
C VAL A 65 3.09 5.70 6.02
N HIS A 66 4.02 6.35 6.72
CA HIS A 66 4.06 6.47 8.19
C HIS A 66 4.29 7.92 8.57
N TYR A 67 3.87 8.28 9.78
CA TYR A 67 4.17 9.56 10.37
C TYR A 67 4.40 9.40 11.88
N PRO A 68 5.52 9.85 12.42
CA PRO A 68 6.71 10.37 11.73
C PRO A 68 7.36 9.36 10.74
N PRO A 69 8.31 9.79 9.88
CA PRO A 69 9.01 8.89 8.95
C PRO A 69 9.75 7.76 9.66
N ILE A 70 9.65 6.52 9.15
CA ILE A 70 10.25 5.32 9.78
C ILE A 70 11.77 5.38 9.91
N THR A 71 12.46 6.14 9.07
CA THR A 71 13.91 6.36 9.13
C THR A 71 14.35 7.11 10.38
N MET A 72 13.41 7.76 11.09
CA MET A 72 13.67 8.53 12.31
C MET A 72 13.33 7.76 13.60
N TYR A 73 12.87 6.50 13.48
CA TYR A 73 12.50 5.73 14.66
C TYR A 73 13.72 5.31 15.48
N PRO A 74 13.74 5.63 16.78
CA PRO A 74 14.77 5.16 17.69
C PRO A 74 14.68 3.64 17.89
N PRO A 75 15.73 3.00 18.45
CA PRO A 75 15.63 1.65 18.96
C PRO A 75 14.43 1.50 19.91
N MET A 76 13.73 0.38 19.81
CA MET A 76 12.58 0.04 20.66
C MET A 76 12.53 -1.49 20.82
N SER A 77 12.30 -1.95 22.05
CA SER A 77 12.04 -3.36 22.35
C SER A 77 10.55 -3.70 22.23
N ASP A 78 10.24 -4.98 22.21
CA ASP A 78 8.86 -5.49 22.25
C ASP A 78 8.16 -5.18 23.60
N ASP A 79 8.92 -5.16 24.70
CA ASP A 79 8.40 -4.75 26.00
C ASP A 79 7.97 -3.28 26.01
N GLU A 80 8.79 -2.39 25.45
CA GLU A 80 8.45 -0.96 25.30
C GLU A 80 7.26 -0.76 24.35
N LEU A 81 7.17 -1.56 23.26
CA LEU A 81 6.03 -1.52 22.36
C LEU A 81 4.72 -1.87 23.07
N LEU A 82 4.73 -2.90 23.89
CA LEU A 82 3.52 -3.45 24.52
C LEU A 82 3.23 -2.87 25.91
N GLU A 83 4.12 -2.05 26.47
CA GLU A 83 3.91 -1.42 27.77
C GLU A 83 2.58 -0.63 27.82
N GLY A 84 1.67 -1.06 28.69
CA GLY A 84 0.34 -0.45 28.86
C GLY A 84 -0.58 -0.57 27.64
N TYR A 85 -0.21 -1.35 26.63
CA TYR A 85 -1.10 -1.63 25.50
C TYR A 85 -2.17 -2.64 25.89
N THR A 86 -3.38 -2.40 25.44
CA THR A 86 -4.52 -3.33 25.53
C THR A 86 -5.23 -3.37 24.19
N LEU A 87 -5.66 -4.54 23.79
CA LEU A 87 -6.45 -4.72 22.58
C LEU A 87 -7.67 -3.77 22.54
N PRO A 88 -8.13 -3.37 21.36
CA PRO A 88 -9.41 -2.67 21.18
C PRO A 88 -10.56 -3.43 21.86
N ALA A 89 -11.63 -2.72 22.22
CA ALA A 89 -12.76 -3.29 22.97
C ALA A 89 -13.42 -4.52 22.30
N ASP A 90 -13.35 -4.64 20.98
CA ASP A 90 -13.83 -5.81 20.22
C ASP A 90 -12.77 -6.92 20.08
N GLY A 91 -11.58 -6.72 20.66
CA GLY A 91 -10.47 -7.67 20.65
C GLY A 91 -9.83 -7.87 19.27
N ALA A 92 -10.15 -7.06 18.27
CA ALA A 92 -9.73 -7.29 16.90
C ALA A 92 -8.69 -6.28 16.41
N VAL A 93 -7.79 -6.73 15.51
CA VAL A 93 -6.75 -5.94 14.85
C VAL A 93 -6.72 -6.25 13.36
N ASP A 94 -6.08 -5.41 12.56
CA ASP A 94 -5.68 -5.80 11.21
C ASP A 94 -4.35 -6.56 11.27
N VAL A 95 -4.13 -7.53 10.38
CA VAL A 95 -2.93 -8.36 10.38
C VAL A 95 -2.18 -8.20 9.06
N TYR A 96 -0.91 -7.86 9.15
CA TYR A 96 0.03 -7.89 8.03
C TYR A 96 1.01 -9.05 8.21
N ALA A 97 1.10 -9.94 7.24
CA ALA A 97 2.05 -11.04 7.21
C ALA A 97 3.08 -10.80 6.11
N HIS A 98 4.37 -10.78 6.48
CA HIS A 98 5.44 -10.51 5.52
C HIS A 98 6.18 -11.78 5.14
N VAL A 99 6.33 -12.04 3.83
CA VAL A 99 7.15 -13.14 3.30
C VAL A 99 8.25 -12.55 2.42
N PRO A 100 9.52 -12.52 2.89
CA PRO A 100 10.61 -11.73 2.30
C PRO A 100 11.36 -12.43 1.15
N PHE A 101 10.71 -13.29 0.38
CA PHE A 101 11.36 -14.10 -0.64
C PHE A 101 10.97 -13.68 -2.06
N CYS A 102 11.98 -13.58 -2.94
CA CYS A 102 11.76 -13.37 -4.37
C CYS A 102 12.69 -14.27 -5.19
N ASN A 103 12.24 -14.60 -6.40
CA ASN A 103 13.09 -15.26 -7.38
C ASN A 103 14.19 -14.32 -7.90
N SER A 104 13.84 -13.05 -8.07
CA SER A 104 14.72 -12.01 -8.60
C SER A 104 14.35 -10.64 -8.04
N HIS A 105 15.27 -9.70 -8.14
CA HIS A 105 15.07 -8.34 -7.68
C HIS A 105 14.63 -7.43 -8.84
N CYS A 106 13.43 -6.89 -8.76
CA CYS A 106 12.97 -5.88 -9.71
C CYS A 106 13.75 -4.58 -9.54
N VAL A 107 14.10 -3.91 -10.64
CA VAL A 107 14.95 -2.69 -10.64
C VAL A 107 14.37 -1.56 -9.79
N PHE A 108 13.04 -1.47 -9.72
CA PHE A 108 12.31 -0.42 -8.96
C PHE A 108 12.05 -0.78 -7.49
N CYS A 109 12.38 -2.00 -7.05
CA CYS A 109 12.00 -2.46 -5.72
C CYS A 109 12.95 -1.91 -4.65
N HIS A 110 12.38 -1.31 -3.60
CA HIS A 110 13.09 -0.80 -2.43
C HIS A 110 12.91 -1.70 -1.19
N TYR A 111 12.20 -2.82 -1.33
CA TYR A 111 11.98 -3.71 -0.19
C TYR A 111 13.18 -4.64 0.03
N PRO A 112 13.57 -4.87 1.30
CA PRO A 112 14.55 -5.91 1.62
C PRO A 112 13.96 -7.28 1.33
N VAL A 113 14.60 -8.03 0.45
CA VAL A 113 14.17 -9.38 0.06
C VAL A 113 15.37 -10.33 -0.01
N LYS A 114 15.15 -11.61 0.29
CA LYS A 114 16.10 -12.66 0.04
C LYS A 114 15.86 -13.28 -1.34
N LEU A 115 16.87 -13.24 -2.18
CA LEU A 115 16.79 -13.74 -3.56
C LEU A 115 17.17 -15.21 -3.63
N GLY A 116 16.40 -16.00 -4.40
CA GLY A 116 16.67 -17.39 -4.68
C GLY A 116 16.89 -18.27 -3.42
N PRO A 117 16.11 -18.12 -2.33
CA PRO A 117 16.32 -18.89 -1.12
C PRO A 117 16.12 -20.38 -1.38
N GLN A 118 16.94 -21.21 -0.71
CA GLN A 118 16.78 -22.66 -0.76
C GLN A 118 15.49 -23.09 -0.03
N VAL A 119 15.04 -24.32 -0.29
CA VAL A 119 13.82 -24.87 0.33
C VAL A 119 13.92 -24.85 1.87
N ASP A 120 15.06 -25.26 2.42
CA ASP A 120 15.27 -25.31 3.87
C ASP A 120 15.24 -23.91 4.51
N GLU A 121 15.76 -22.89 3.82
CA GLU A 121 15.71 -21.51 4.31
C GLU A 121 14.28 -20.99 4.39
N LYS A 122 13.46 -21.28 3.36
CA LYS A 122 12.03 -20.95 3.37
C LYS A 122 11.29 -21.68 4.48
N THR A 123 11.59 -22.96 4.70
CA THR A 123 11.02 -23.77 5.79
C THR A 123 11.42 -23.22 7.16
N LYS A 124 12.70 -22.86 7.36
CA LYS A 124 13.16 -22.20 8.59
C LYS A 124 12.39 -20.92 8.87
N TYR A 125 12.19 -20.10 7.84
CA TYR A 125 11.45 -18.85 7.97
C TYR A 125 9.99 -19.08 8.36
N ILE A 126 9.28 -20.01 7.70
CA ILE A 126 7.89 -20.33 8.03
C ILE A 126 7.77 -20.78 9.50
N ASN A 127 8.70 -21.62 9.97
CA ASN A 127 8.72 -22.06 11.38
C ASN A 127 8.90 -20.88 12.34
N ALA A 128 9.84 -19.97 12.04
CA ALA A 128 10.08 -18.79 12.84
C ALA A 128 8.86 -17.84 12.80
N PHE A 129 8.25 -17.65 11.65
CA PHE A 129 7.03 -16.85 11.50
C PHE A 129 5.87 -17.39 12.34
N MET A 130 5.67 -18.72 12.39
CA MET A 130 4.65 -19.33 13.23
C MET A 130 4.96 -19.14 14.72
N LYS A 131 6.24 -19.27 15.11
CA LYS A 131 6.67 -19.02 16.50
C LYS A 131 6.51 -17.54 16.88
N GLU A 132 6.82 -16.60 15.98
CA GLU A 132 6.55 -15.17 16.19
C GLU A 132 5.04 -14.91 16.40
N THR A 133 4.20 -15.56 15.59
CA THR A 133 2.74 -15.45 15.76
C THR A 133 2.27 -15.98 17.10
N ASP A 134 2.89 -17.07 17.60
CA ASP A 134 2.61 -17.60 18.94
C ASP A 134 3.06 -16.62 20.03
N ILE A 135 4.24 -15.98 19.89
CA ILE A 135 4.71 -14.94 20.82
C ILE A 135 3.71 -13.76 20.85
N TRP A 136 3.22 -13.31 19.68
CA TRP A 136 2.17 -12.27 19.63
C TRP A 136 0.91 -12.68 20.41
N ARG A 137 0.41 -13.92 20.23
CA ARG A 137 -0.76 -14.44 20.94
C ARG A 137 -0.56 -14.42 22.46
N ASP A 138 0.59 -14.92 22.92
CA ASP A 138 0.95 -14.97 24.34
C ASP A 138 1.03 -13.55 24.94
N ARG A 139 1.67 -12.63 24.23
CA ARG A 139 1.84 -11.21 24.66
C ARG A 139 0.51 -10.45 24.67
N LEU A 140 -0.41 -10.77 23.79
CA LEU A 140 -1.76 -10.20 23.76
C LEU A 140 -2.74 -10.91 24.68
N GLY A 141 -2.39 -12.07 25.24
CA GLY A 141 -3.24 -12.85 26.12
C GLY A 141 -4.45 -13.47 25.41
N VAL A 142 -4.27 -13.92 24.15
CA VAL A 142 -5.36 -14.47 23.33
C VAL A 142 -5.01 -15.85 22.78
N ASP A 143 -6.01 -16.73 22.65
CA ASP A 143 -5.83 -18.04 22.01
C ASP A 143 -5.59 -17.92 20.52
N ARG A 144 -6.22 -16.95 19.87
CA ARG A 144 -6.07 -16.60 18.44
C ARG A 144 -6.14 -15.09 18.25
N ILE A 145 -5.37 -14.58 17.28
CA ILE A 145 -5.41 -13.17 16.93
C ILE A 145 -6.65 -12.90 16.07
N LYS A 146 -7.60 -12.16 16.58
CA LYS A 146 -8.85 -11.84 15.87
C LYS A 146 -8.61 -10.78 14.80
N ALA A 147 -8.69 -11.17 13.53
CA ALA A 147 -8.38 -10.29 12.41
C ALA A 147 -9.62 -9.60 11.82
N ARG A 148 -9.60 -8.26 11.67
CA ARG A 148 -10.60 -7.52 10.88
C ARG A 148 -10.35 -7.65 9.38
N SER A 149 -9.10 -7.61 9.00
CA SER A 149 -8.62 -7.84 7.64
C SER A 149 -7.21 -8.38 7.69
N VAL A 150 -6.81 -9.06 6.62
CA VAL A 150 -5.48 -9.64 6.48
C VAL A 150 -4.87 -9.21 5.15
N LEU A 151 -3.58 -8.90 5.18
CA LEU A 151 -2.74 -8.73 3.99
C LEU A 151 -1.49 -9.57 4.14
N VAL A 152 -1.27 -10.50 3.21
CA VAL A 152 0.01 -11.21 3.06
C VAL A 152 0.77 -10.62 1.88
N GLY A 153 1.93 -10.05 2.16
CA GLY A 153 2.73 -9.35 1.17
C GLY A 153 4.24 -9.49 1.43
N GLY A 154 5.00 -8.56 0.91
CA GLY A 154 6.44 -8.48 1.11
C GLY A 154 7.25 -8.62 -0.16
N GLY A 155 7.97 -9.73 -0.34
CA GLY A 155 8.62 -10.11 -1.57
C GLY A 155 7.63 -10.67 -2.59
N THR A 156 7.62 -11.99 -2.70
CA THR A 156 6.64 -12.76 -3.48
C THR A 156 6.14 -13.92 -2.62
N PRO A 157 5.07 -13.73 -1.82
CA PRO A 157 4.61 -14.76 -0.89
C PRO A 157 4.28 -16.11 -1.56
N THR A 158 3.89 -16.06 -2.83
CA THR A 158 3.62 -17.25 -3.65
C THR A 158 4.88 -17.93 -4.22
N PHE A 159 6.09 -17.45 -3.88
CA PHE A 159 7.36 -18.10 -4.25
C PHE A 159 7.69 -19.31 -3.36
N LEU A 160 6.92 -19.57 -2.33
CA LEU A 160 6.96 -20.82 -1.57
C LEU A 160 6.62 -22.00 -2.48
N THR A 161 7.18 -23.19 -2.22
CA THR A 161 6.71 -24.43 -2.85
C THR A 161 5.23 -24.66 -2.49
N THR A 162 4.48 -25.44 -3.24
CA THR A 162 3.08 -25.70 -2.95
C THR A 162 2.87 -26.27 -1.53
N ASP A 163 3.73 -27.21 -1.11
CA ASP A 163 3.67 -27.80 0.24
C ASP A 163 4.00 -26.78 1.34
N GLN A 164 4.99 -25.89 1.11
CA GLN A 164 5.34 -24.82 2.03
C GLN A 164 4.21 -23.77 2.09
N PHE A 165 3.57 -23.50 0.97
CA PHE A 165 2.46 -22.58 0.86
C PHE A 165 1.23 -23.08 1.63
N GLU A 166 0.86 -24.34 1.46
CA GLU A 166 -0.18 -24.99 2.24
C GLU A 166 0.14 -24.97 3.74
N ARG A 167 1.34 -25.38 4.10
CA ARG A 167 1.81 -25.33 5.50
C ARG A 167 1.72 -23.93 6.10
N PHE A 168 2.05 -22.89 5.32
CA PHE A 168 1.93 -21.50 5.77
C PHE A 168 0.46 -21.14 6.01
N LEU A 169 -0.45 -21.44 5.09
CA LEU A 169 -1.87 -21.14 5.22
C LEU A 169 -2.51 -21.89 6.41
N VAL A 170 -2.22 -23.18 6.57
CA VAL A 170 -2.67 -23.99 7.71
C VAL A 170 -2.20 -23.35 9.02
N GLY A 171 -0.89 -23.16 9.18
CA GLY A 171 -0.32 -22.62 10.41
C GLY A 171 -0.81 -21.21 10.74
N PHE A 172 -1.03 -20.39 9.70
CA PHE A 172 -1.58 -19.05 9.86
C PHE A 172 -3.04 -19.07 10.36
N THR A 173 -3.90 -19.87 9.72
CA THR A 173 -5.32 -19.96 10.09
C THR A 173 -5.58 -20.68 11.44
N GLU A 174 -4.63 -21.50 11.90
CA GLU A 174 -4.66 -22.04 13.26
C GLU A 174 -4.44 -20.97 14.35
N ARG A 175 -3.72 -19.88 14.02
CA ARG A 175 -3.28 -18.82 14.95
C ARG A 175 -4.07 -17.54 14.82
N VAL A 176 -4.68 -17.32 13.67
CA VAL A 176 -5.45 -16.10 13.35
C VAL A 176 -6.92 -16.48 13.20
N ASP A 177 -7.78 -15.81 13.95
CA ASP A 177 -9.24 -15.96 13.85
C ASP A 177 -9.77 -15.06 12.73
N LEU A 178 -10.25 -15.68 11.67
CA LEU A 178 -10.83 -15.02 10.49
C LEU A 178 -12.37 -14.92 10.56
N SER A 179 -13.02 -15.30 11.66
CA SER A 179 -14.50 -15.35 11.78
C SER A 179 -15.18 -14.01 11.49
N ILE A 180 -14.51 -12.89 11.76
CA ILE A 180 -15.00 -11.54 11.48
C ILE A 180 -14.22 -10.85 10.35
N CYS A 181 -13.23 -11.53 9.76
CA CYS A 181 -12.39 -10.99 8.72
C CYS A 181 -13.25 -10.60 7.51
N ARG A 182 -13.07 -9.36 7.04
CA ARG A 182 -13.87 -8.81 5.95
C ARG A 182 -13.22 -9.00 4.58
N GLN A 183 -11.90 -9.17 4.56
CA GLN A 183 -11.11 -9.42 3.36
C GLN A 183 -9.76 -10.01 3.76
N PHE A 184 -9.37 -11.05 3.08
CA PHE A 184 -8.05 -11.67 3.17
C PHE A 184 -7.32 -11.48 1.84
N ASN A 185 -6.47 -10.45 1.78
CA ASN A 185 -5.70 -10.11 0.59
C ASN A 185 -4.36 -10.84 0.56
N TYR A 186 -3.94 -11.21 -0.66
CA TYR A 186 -2.64 -11.82 -0.92
C TYR A 186 -1.96 -11.13 -2.12
N ASP A 187 -0.70 -10.72 -1.95
CA ASP A 187 0.09 -10.14 -3.04
C ASP A 187 0.81 -11.24 -3.81
N VAL A 188 0.73 -11.21 -5.13
CA VAL A 188 1.16 -12.32 -6.00
C VAL A 188 1.95 -11.84 -7.22
N ASP A 189 2.87 -12.68 -7.71
CA ASP A 189 3.54 -12.50 -9.00
C ASP A 189 2.83 -13.33 -10.07
N PRO A 190 2.60 -12.79 -11.29
CA PRO A 190 1.89 -13.50 -12.35
C PRO A 190 2.42 -14.91 -12.63
N ASN A 191 3.74 -15.10 -12.68
CA ASN A 191 4.34 -16.40 -12.98
C ASN A 191 4.02 -17.48 -11.94
N THR A 192 3.66 -17.10 -10.73
CA THR A 192 3.37 -18.06 -9.65
C THR A 192 1.93 -18.57 -9.68
N LEU A 193 1.09 -17.98 -10.53
CA LEU A 193 -0.35 -18.29 -10.62
C LEU A 193 -0.73 -19.12 -11.84
N ILE A 194 0.20 -19.35 -12.77
CA ILE A 194 -0.06 -20.09 -14.00
C ILE A 194 0.46 -21.52 -13.94
N GLY A 195 -0.15 -22.39 -14.74
CA GLY A 195 0.19 -23.81 -14.81
C GLY A 195 -0.26 -24.63 -13.60
N PRO A 196 0.11 -25.92 -13.52
CA PRO A 196 -0.43 -26.84 -12.51
C PRO A 196 -0.17 -26.43 -11.07
N ASP A 197 0.99 -25.83 -10.77
CA ASP A 197 1.28 -25.32 -9.43
C ASP A 197 0.50 -24.03 -9.12
N GLY A 198 0.24 -23.21 -10.15
CA GLY A 198 -0.61 -22.02 -10.03
C GLY A 198 -2.05 -22.39 -9.69
N GLU A 199 -2.62 -23.36 -10.41
CA GLU A 199 -3.96 -23.87 -10.14
C GLU A 199 -4.10 -24.39 -8.69
N LYS A 200 -3.11 -25.17 -8.21
CA LYS A 200 -3.11 -25.66 -6.83
C LYS A 200 -3.03 -24.53 -5.81
N ARG A 201 -2.20 -23.50 -6.05
CA ARG A 201 -2.10 -22.34 -5.16
C ARG A 201 -3.41 -21.55 -5.11
N LEU A 202 -4.06 -21.33 -6.26
CA LEU A 202 -5.37 -20.67 -6.32
C LEU A 202 -6.43 -21.46 -5.54
N ALA A 203 -6.45 -22.80 -5.68
CA ALA A 203 -7.36 -23.67 -4.94
C ALA A 203 -7.12 -23.57 -3.42
N LEU A 204 -5.87 -23.70 -2.95
CA LEU A 204 -5.50 -23.54 -1.55
C LEU A 204 -5.89 -22.17 -1.01
N MET A 205 -5.62 -21.08 -1.75
CA MET A 205 -6.02 -19.74 -1.33
C MET A 205 -7.53 -19.66 -1.07
N ARG A 206 -8.35 -20.19 -2.00
CA ARG A 206 -9.81 -20.20 -1.83
C ARG A 206 -10.24 -21.03 -0.61
N GLU A 207 -9.65 -22.19 -0.40
CA GLU A 207 -9.94 -23.09 0.70
C GLU A 207 -9.68 -22.41 2.06
N TYR A 208 -8.58 -21.64 2.18
CA TYR A 208 -8.21 -20.96 3.42
C TYR A 208 -8.73 -19.52 3.53
N GLY A 209 -9.71 -19.15 2.71
CA GLY A 209 -10.43 -17.88 2.85
C GLY A 209 -9.74 -16.65 2.26
N VAL A 210 -8.68 -16.81 1.46
CA VAL A 210 -8.16 -15.70 0.65
C VAL A 210 -9.22 -15.36 -0.40
N ASP A 211 -9.69 -14.12 -0.42
CA ASP A 211 -10.77 -13.68 -1.30
C ASP A 211 -10.35 -12.57 -2.28
N ARG A 212 -9.22 -11.88 -2.01
CA ARG A 212 -8.69 -10.83 -2.88
C ARG A 212 -7.22 -11.08 -3.22
N LEU A 213 -6.86 -10.92 -4.51
CA LEU A 213 -5.47 -10.99 -4.96
C LEU A 213 -5.02 -9.67 -5.58
N THR A 214 -3.81 -9.24 -5.20
CA THR A 214 -3.12 -8.12 -5.83
C THR A 214 -2.03 -8.66 -6.73
N ILE A 215 -2.17 -8.49 -8.05
CA ILE A 215 -1.24 -8.99 -9.04
C ILE A 215 -0.28 -7.88 -9.47
N GLY A 216 0.99 -8.05 -9.17
CA GLY A 216 2.04 -7.10 -9.55
C GLY A 216 2.39 -7.21 -11.05
N VAL A 217 1.55 -6.67 -11.94
CA VAL A 217 1.78 -6.68 -13.39
C VAL A 217 2.84 -5.68 -13.81
N GLN A 218 2.78 -4.48 -13.28
CA GLN A 218 3.66 -3.32 -13.43
C GLN A 218 3.65 -2.68 -14.82
N SER A 219 3.56 -3.46 -15.90
CA SER A 219 3.37 -3.02 -17.29
C SER A 219 2.87 -4.18 -18.15
N LEU A 220 2.24 -3.88 -19.29
CA LEU A 220 1.94 -4.84 -20.37
C LEU A 220 2.84 -4.58 -21.60
N HIS A 221 3.71 -3.57 -21.55
CA HIS A 221 4.62 -3.26 -22.64
C HIS A 221 5.93 -4.06 -22.50
N PRO A 222 6.29 -4.93 -23.48
CA PRO A 222 7.41 -5.87 -23.33
C PRO A 222 8.76 -5.22 -23.02
N THR A 223 9.08 -4.10 -23.70
CA THR A 223 10.33 -3.38 -23.46
C THR A 223 10.41 -2.80 -22.06
N ILE A 224 9.30 -2.29 -21.52
CA ILE A 224 9.25 -1.72 -20.16
C ILE A 224 9.36 -2.83 -19.14
N LEU A 225 8.66 -3.96 -19.29
CA LEU A 225 8.81 -5.14 -18.43
C LEU A 225 10.26 -5.60 -18.34
N LYS A 226 10.95 -5.68 -19.50
CA LYS A 226 12.37 -6.04 -19.55
C LYS A 226 13.25 -5.04 -18.79
N LYS A 227 13.04 -3.72 -18.97
CA LYS A 227 13.75 -2.66 -18.23
C LYS A 227 13.47 -2.71 -16.72
N MET A 228 12.28 -3.12 -16.31
CA MET A 228 11.90 -3.30 -14.90
C MET A 228 12.52 -4.55 -14.26
N GLY A 229 13.15 -5.43 -15.04
CA GLY A 229 13.67 -6.72 -14.56
C GLY A 229 12.55 -7.71 -14.23
N ARG A 230 11.40 -7.63 -14.94
CA ARG A 230 10.30 -8.59 -14.76
C ARG A 230 10.58 -9.87 -15.53
N HIS A 231 10.24 -11.01 -14.93
CA HIS A 231 10.41 -12.33 -15.51
C HIS A 231 9.17 -12.84 -16.24
N HIS A 232 8.02 -12.20 -16.04
CA HIS A 232 6.83 -12.48 -16.83
C HIS A 232 6.78 -11.56 -18.05
N GLY A 233 6.24 -12.05 -19.14
CA GLY A 233 5.84 -11.25 -20.28
C GLY A 233 4.36 -10.83 -20.19
N LYS A 234 3.88 -10.17 -21.24
CA LYS A 234 2.48 -9.74 -21.36
C LYS A 234 1.52 -10.94 -21.29
N ASN A 235 1.82 -12.03 -22.01
CA ASN A 235 0.91 -13.18 -22.13
C ASN A 235 0.73 -13.89 -20.80
N GLU A 236 1.80 -14.10 -20.06
CA GLU A 236 1.79 -14.70 -18.72
C GLU A 236 0.97 -13.83 -17.73
N ALA A 237 1.14 -12.51 -17.78
CA ALA A 237 0.34 -11.60 -16.96
C ALA A 237 -1.15 -11.69 -17.29
N LEU A 238 -1.52 -11.68 -18.58
CA LEU A 238 -2.90 -11.80 -19.02
C LEU A 238 -3.51 -13.16 -18.68
N GLN A 239 -2.73 -14.24 -18.77
CA GLN A 239 -3.15 -15.57 -18.36
C GLN A 239 -3.43 -15.63 -16.86
N ALA A 240 -2.48 -15.17 -16.03
CA ALA A 240 -2.64 -15.12 -14.56
C ALA A 240 -3.89 -14.34 -14.14
N ILE A 241 -4.16 -13.20 -14.78
CA ILE A 241 -5.37 -12.40 -14.50
C ILE A 241 -6.63 -13.20 -14.83
N ARG A 242 -6.69 -13.85 -16.00
CA ARG A 242 -7.86 -14.65 -16.41
C ARG A 242 -8.11 -15.83 -15.47
N GLU A 243 -7.06 -16.58 -15.13
CA GLU A 243 -7.16 -17.73 -14.23
C GLU A 243 -7.62 -17.31 -12.83
N THR A 244 -7.11 -16.17 -12.32
CA THR A 244 -7.50 -15.61 -11.02
C THR A 244 -8.96 -15.15 -11.00
N LEU A 245 -9.43 -14.47 -12.06
CA LEU A 245 -10.84 -14.09 -12.19
C LEU A 245 -11.75 -15.31 -12.28
N ALA A 246 -11.35 -16.32 -13.07
CA ALA A 246 -12.11 -17.57 -13.21
C ALA A 246 -12.20 -18.36 -11.89
N ALA A 247 -11.19 -18.26 -11.03
CA ALA A 247 -11.20 -18.85 -9.70
C ALA A 247 -12.05 -18.06 -8.67
N GLY A 248 -12.67 -16.96 -9.07
CA GLY A 248 -13.63 -16.19 -8.25
C GLY A 248 -13.00 -15.27 -7.22
N PHE A 249 -11.75 -14.82 -7.43
CA PHE A 249 -11.12 -13.80 -6.59
C PHE A 249 -11.54 -12.39 -6.99
N MET A 250 -11.60 -11.50 -6.02
CA MET A 250 -11.50 -10.06 -6.27
C MET A 250 -10.08 -9.74 -6.73
N VAL A 251 -9.93 -9.17 -7.92
CA VAL A 251 -8.62 -8.97 -8.55
C VAL A 251 -8.26 -7.50 -8.64
N ASN A 252 -7.13 -7.13 -8.04
CA ASN A 252 -6.43 -5.87 -8.24
C ASN A 252 -5.22 -6.11 -9.13
N ILE A 253 -5.01 -5.25 -10.15
CA ILE A 253 -3.80 -5.26 -10.98
C ILE A 253 -3.03 -3.96 -10.80
N GLU A 254 -1.72 -4.07 -10.57
CA GLU A 254 -0.87 -2.92 -10.30
C GLU A 254 -0.01 -2.54 -11.48
N PHE A 255 0.13 -1.23 -11.72
CA PHE A 255 0.96 -0.66 -12.76
C PHE A 255 1.85 0.47 -12.22
N ILE A 256 3.03 0.63 -12.83
CA ILE A 256 3.95 1.74 -12.53
C ILE A 256 4.03 2.65 -13.75
N PHE A 257 3.79 3.95 -13.53
CA PHE A 257 4.01 4.99 -14.54
C PHE A 257 5.19 5.91 -14.17
N GLY A 258 5.71 6.63 -15.17
CA GLY A 258 6.89 7.46 -15.02
C GLY A 258 8.18 6.64 -15.00
N TYR A 259 8.17 5.41 -15.54
CA TYR A 259 9.36 4.57 -15.62
C TYR A 259 10.26 5.01 -16.81
N PRO A 260 11.60 4.92 -16.69
CA PRO A 260 12.51 5.28 -17.77
C PRO A 260 12.19 4.56 -19.08
N GLY A 261 12.04 5.34 -20.15
CA GLY A 261 11.66 4.85 -21.47
C GLY A 261 10.16 4.66 -21.69
N GLN A 262 9.30 4.98 -20.71
CA GLN A 262 7.87 5.10 -20.97
C GLN A 262 7.56 6.39 -21.70
N THR A 263 6.73 6.29 -22.74
CA THR A 263 6.10 7.43 -23.42
C THR A 263 4.63 7.52 -23.02
N LEU A 264 4.02 8.69 -23.23
CA LEU A 264 2.58 8.83 -22.99
C LEU A 264 1.77 7.83 -23.81
N GLU A 265 2.17 7.58 -25.05
CA GLU A 265 1.47 6.66 -25.96
C GLU A 265 1.51 5.21 -25.46
N ASN A 266 2.70 4.66 -25.20
CA ASN A 266 2.81 3.29 -24.71
C ASN A 266 2.19 3.08 -23.32
N TRP A 267 2.17 4.13 -22.49
CA TRP A 267 1.46 4.12 -21.22
C TRP A 267 -0.05 4.02 -21.41
N LEU A 268 -0.62 4.82 -22.31
CA LEU A 268 -2.06 4.80 -22.59
C LEU A 268 -2.50 3.49 -23.23
N ASP A 269 -1.65 2.86 -24.04
CA ASP A 269 -1.93 1.51 -24.57
C ASP A 269 -2.09 0.49 -23.45
N VAL A 270 -1.18 0.52 -22.47
CA VAL A 270 -1.26 -0.37 -21.30
C VAL A 270 -2.53 -0.13 -20.48
N ILE A 271 -2.91 1.12 -20.24
CA ILE A 271 -4.09 1.44 -19.45
C ILE A 271 -5.38 1.07 -20.18
N GLU A 272 -5.46 1.34 -21.48
CA GLU A 272 -6.63 0.96 -22.26
C GLU A 272 -6.82 -0.56 -22.29
N GLU A 273 -5.74 -1.32 -22.46
CA GLU A 273 -5.78 -2.77 -22.41
C GLU A 273 -6.21 -3.27 -21.01
N ALA A 274 -5.67 -2.70 -19.95
CA ALA A 274 -6.05 -3.02 -18.57
C ALA A 274 -7.55 -2.76 -18.32
N CYS A 275 -8.10 -1.67 -18.82
CA CYS A 275 -9.52 -1.36 -18.71
C CYS A 275 -10.43 -2.43 -19.38
N LYS A 276 -9.97 -2.97 -20.50
CA LYS A 276 -10.70 -3.99 -21.28
C LYS A 276 -10.70 -5.37 -20.61
N LEU A 277 -9.79 -5.63 -19.66
CA LEU A 277 -9.75 -6.90 -18.91
C LEU A 277 -10.96 -7.09 -17.98
N GLY A 278 -11.65 -6.01 -17.59
CA GLY A 278 -12.82 -6.09 -16.73
C GLY A 278 -12.53 -6.53 -15.30
N VAL A 279 -11.30 -6.29 -14.80
CA VAL A 279 -10.91 -6.60 -13.42
C VAL A 279 -11.65 -5.71 -12.41
N HIS A 280 -11.66 -6.10 -11.14
CA HIS A 280 -12.30 -5.35 -10.06
C HIS A 280 -11.60 -4.03 -9.80
N GLU A 281 -10.25 -4.05 -9.74
CA GLU A 281 -9.44 -2.89 -9.40
C GLU A 281 -8.23 -2.75 -10.33
N ILE A 282 -7.91 -1.51 -10.67
CA ILE A 282 -6.67 -1.11 -11.36
C ILE A 282 -5.98 -0.10 -10.46
N GLN A 283 -4.72 -0.37 -10.10
CA GLN A 283 -3.94 0.48 -9.22
C GLN A 283 -2.73 1.07 -9.94
N LEU A 284 -2.55 2.39 -9.83
CA LEU A 284 -1.51 3.13 -10.53
C LEU A 284 -0.49 3.71 -9.54
N TYR A 285 0.76 3.28 -9.66
CA TYR A 285 1.86 3.83 -8.90
C TYR A 285 2.73 4.75 -9.77
N ARG A 286 3.05 5.92 -9.26
CA ARG A 286 4.16 6.70 -9.80
C ARG A 286 5.46 6.02 -9.41
N LEU A 287 6.41 5.90 -10.36
CA LEU A 287 7.74 5.38 -10.03
C LEU A 287 8.34 6.20 -8.89
N LYS A 288 8.84 5.50 -7.88
CA LYS A 288 9.62 6.08 -6.82
C LYS A 288 11.10 5.86 -7.09
N VAL A 289 11.87 6.93 -7.18
CA VAL A 289 13.32 6.89 -7.44
C VAL A 289 14.10 6.85 -6.12
N GLU A 290 13.75 7.72 -5.18
CA GLU A 290 14.36 7.76 -3.84
C GLU A 290 13.63 6.84 -2.85
N ALA A 291 14.37 6.05 -2.08
CA ALA A 291 13.78 5.23 -1.02
C ALA A 291 13.21 6.11 0.11
N TYR A 292 12.15 5.64 0.74
CA TYR A 292 11.62 6.21 1.98
C TYR A 292 11.90 5.32 3.20
N GLY A 293 12.73 4.32 3.02
CA GLY A 293 13.26 3.42 4.05
C GLY A 293 14.78 3.31 3.90
N ASP A 294 15.36 2.31 4.54
CA ASP A 294 16.81 2.14 4.58
C ASP A 294 17.39 1.51 3.30
N HIS A 295 16.54 0.91 2.47
CA HIS A 295 16.97 0.23 1.24
C HIS A 295 16.74 1.10 0.01
N GLN A 296 17.77 1.21 -0.81
CA GLN A 296 17.76 1.95 -2.08
C GLN A 296 17.68 0.96 -3.25
N GLY A 297 16.65 1.11 -4.09
CA GLY A 297 16.51 0.32 -5.30
C GLY A 297 17.50 0.71 -6.40
N ALA A 298 17.77 -0.24 -7.31
CA ALA A 298 18.67 -0.02 -8.45
C ALA A 298 18.18 1.06 -9.42
N VAL A 299 16.89 1.42 -9.38
CA VAL A 299 16.29 2.44 -10.25
C VAL A 299 16.94 3.83 -10.10
N LYS A 300 17.42 4.19 -8.91
CA LYS A 300 18.16 5.46 -8.70
C LYS A 300 19.40 5.54 -9.57
N ASN A 301 20.19 4.46 -9.57
CA ASN A 301 21.39 4.39 -10.40
C ASN A 301 21.03 4.43 -11.90
N TYR A 302 19.93 3.78 -12.29
CA TYR A 302 19.47 3.81 -13.68
C TYR A 302 19.09 5.22 -14.11
N VAL A 303 18.29 5.93 -13.32
CA VAL A 303 17.88 7.32 -13.61
C VAL A 303 19.07 8.27 -13.63
N ASN A 304 20.01 8.13 -12.68
CA ASN A 304 21.22 8.97 -12.65
C ASN A 304 22.14 8.77 -13.86
N ASN A 305 22.22 7.54 -14.40
CA ASN A 305 23.06 7.22 -15.54
C ASN A 305 22.40 7.53 -16.89
N LYS A 306 21.07 7.62 -16.94
CA LYS A 306 20.28 7.86 -18.15
C LYS A 306 19.10 8.80 -17.87
N PRO A 307 19.39 10.04 -17.42
CA PRO A 307 18.36 11.00 -17.05
C PRO A 307 17.43 11.37 -18.23
N GLU A 308 17.94 11.29 -19.47
CA GLU A 308 17.18 11.57 -20.69
C GLU A 308 16.04 10.54 -20.95
N GLU A 309 16.16 9.33 -20.40
CA GLU A 309 15.10 8.33 -20.49
C GLU A 309 13.99 8.52 -19.43
N TYR A 310 14.25 9.34 -18.40
CA TYR A 310 13.31 9.53 -17.30
C TYR A 310 12.32 10.67 -17.64
N PRO A 311 11.01 10.39 -17.66
CA PRO A 311 10.01 11.41 -17.93
C PRO A 311 10.06 12.54 -16.89
N ASP A 312 10.05 13.78 -17.36
CA ASP A 312 9.97 14.93 -16.47
C ASP A 312 8.61 15.01 -15.72
N ASN A 313 8.52 15.94 -14.78
CA ASN A 313 7.35 16.07 -13.93
C ASN A 313 6.06 16.41 -14.68
N GLU A 314 6.14 17.28 -15.69
CA GLU A 314 4.98 17.63 -16.49
C GLU A 314 4.52 16.43 -17.32
N THR A 315 5.44 15.65 -17.86
CA THR A 315 5.16 14.39 -18.56
C THR A 315 4.53 13.36 -17.62
N GLN A 316 5.06 13.18 -16.41
CA GLN A 316 4.49 12.27 -15.43
C GLN A 316 3.10 12.74 -14.96
N PHE A 317 2.90 14.06 -14.83
CA PHE A 317 1.58 14.64 -14.57
C PHE A 317 0.62 14.28 -15.71
N LEU A 318 1.04 14.49 -16.96
CA LEU A 318 0.23 14.19 -18.13
C LEU A 318 -0.10 12.69 -18.23
N MET A 319 0.87 11.81 -17.96
CA MET A 319 0.65 10.36 -17.91
C MET A 319 -0.45 9.99 -16.90
N LYS A 320 -0.37 10.51 -15.68
CA LYS A 320 -1.38 10.24 -14.64
C LYS A 320 -2.75 10.80 -15.01
N GLN A 321 -2.79 12.06 -15.43
CA GLN A 321 -4.05 12.72 -15.77
C GLN A 321 -4.75 12.05 -16.94
N SER A 322 -4.01 11.68 -17.98
CA SER A 322 -4.56 10.96 -19.13
C SER A 322 -5.04 9.57 -18.76
N ALA A 323 -4.31 8.85 -17.89
CA ALA A 323 -4.75 7.56 -17.39
C ALA A 323 -6.05 7.66 -16.58
N ILE A 324 -6.21 8.67 -15.71
CA ILE A 324 -7.44 8.90 -14.95
C ILE A 324 -8.63 9.16 -15.90
N LEU A 325 -8.43 9.98 -16.92
CA LEU A 325 -9.48 10.26 -17.91
C LEU A 325 -9.87 8.99 -18.70
N MET A 326 -8.89 8.16 -19.05
CA MET A 326 -9.12 6.90 -19.73
C MET A 326 -9.85 5.89 -18.83
N LEU A 327 -9.41 5.73 -17.58
CA LEU A 327 -10.09 4.88 -16.60
C LEU A 327 -11.55 5.31 -16.40
N ASN A 328 -11.79 6.61 -16.26
CA ASN A 328 -13.16 7.16 -16.14
C ASN A 328 -13.98 6.88 -17.40
N HIS A 329 -13.39 6.98 -18.60
CA HIS A 329 -14.06 6.64 -19.86
C HIS A 329 -14.54 5.18 -19.89
N TYR A 330 -13.77 4.26 -19.27
CA TYR A 330 -14.11 2.84 -19.12
C TYR A 330 -14.91 2.53 -17.83
N GLY A 331 -15.44 3.54 -17.14
CA GLY A 331 -16.29 3.39 -15.96
C GLY A 331 -15.56 3.10 -14.66
N TYR A 332 -14.23 3.18 -14.64
CA TYR A 332 -13.44 3.07 -13.40
C TYR A 332 -13.32 4.44 -12.73
N THR A 333 -13.61 4.51 -11.44
CA THR A 333 -13.49 5.74 -10.63
C THR A 333 -12.53 5.50 -9.46
N GLU A 334 -11.81 6.53 -9.03
CA GLU A 334 -10.89 6.42 -7.89
C GLU A 334 -11.69 6.29 -6.59
N ASN A 335 -11.63 5.12 -5.95
CA ASN A 335 -12.34 4.81 -4.70
C ASN A 335 -11.45 4.85 -3.46
N LEU A 336 -10.19 4.49 -3.61
CA LEU A 336 -9.12 4.71 -2.66
C LEU A 336 -7.95 5.29 -3.47
N ARG A 337 -7.05 6.03 -2.84
CA ARG A 337 -5.95 6.65 -3.57
C ARG A 337 -5.23 5.66 -4.48
N ARG A 338 -5.11 6.02 -5.76
CA ARG A 338 -4.46 5.22 -6.82
C ARG A 338 -5.23 3.96 -7.21
N VAL A 339 -6.32 3.63 -6.54
CA VAL A 339 -7.12 2.44 -6.79
C VAL A 339 -8.42 2.85 -7.48
N PHE A 340 -8.60 2.34 -8.68
CA PHE A 340 -9.74 2.63 -9.55
C PHE A 340 -10.58 1.37 -9.70
N SER A 341 -11.88 1.47 -9.50
CA SER A 341 -12.81 0.36 -9.66
C SER A 341 -14.15 0.81 -10.23
N ARG A 342 -14.90 -0.15 -10.79
CA ARG A 342 -16.24 0.12 -11.30
C ARG A 342 -17.30 0.08 -10.21
N ARG A 343 -17.09 -0.72 -9.16
CA ARG A 343 -17.96 -0.76 -7.99
C ARG A 343 -17.36 0.08 -6.87
N ARG A 344 -18.17 0.92 -6.25
CA ARG A 344 -17.72 1.84 -5.20
C ARG A 344 -17.21 1.15 -3.92
N GLY A 345 -17.29 -0.13 -3.78
CA GLY A 345 -16.83 -0.88 -2.61
C GLY A 345 -15.59 -1.72 -2.88
N ASP A 346 -15.17 -1.82 -4.16
CA ASP A 346 -14.05 -2.65 -4.55
C ASP A 346 -12.73 -1.91 -4.27
N TYR A 347 -12.12 -2.22 -3.15
CA TYR A 347 -10.79 -1.75 -2.73
C TYR A 347 -10.26 -2.62 -1.58
N SER A 348 -8.96 -2.54 -1.31
CA SER A 348 -8.36 -3.24 -0.17
C SER A 348 -8.94 -2.76 1.16
N VAL A 349 -9.65 -3.63 1.87
CA VAL A 349 -10.18 -3.35 3.21
C VAL A 349 -9.04 -3.10 4.19
N TYR A 350 -7.95 -3.88 4.08
CA TYR A 350 -6.75 -3.68 4.88
C TYR A 350 -6.17 -2.28 4.70
N ALA A 351 -5.94 -1.85 3.45
CA ALA A 351 -5.40 -0.52 3.17
C ALA A 351 -6.35 0.60 3.63
N HIS A 352 -7.67 0.41 3.48
CA HIS A 352 -8.66 1.36 3.98
C HIS A 352 -8.64 1.44 5.52
N ASN A 353 -8.57 0.30 6.20
CA ASN A 353 -8.50 0.26 7.67
C ASN A 353 -7.23 0.95 8.17
N GLN A 354 -6.08 0.62 7.61
CA GLN A 354 -4.80 1.20 7.98
C GLN A 354 -4.73 2.71 7.72
N CYS A 355 -5.16 3.15 6.53
CA CYS A 355 -4.93 4.52 6.08
C CYS A 355 -6.08 5.47 6.39
N CYS A 356 -7.34 5.00 6.38
CA CYS A 356 -8.51 5.89 6.49
C CYS A 356 -9.23 5.78 7.83
N VAL A 357 -9.25 4.57 8.44
CA VAL A 357 -9.89 4.36 9.75
C VAL A 357 -8.86 4.37 10.86
N GLN A 358 -7.64 3.93 10.55
CA GLN A 358 -6.50 3.88 11.47
C GLN A 358 -6.81 2.98 12.67
N PHE A 359 -7.26 1.76 12.38
CA PHE A 359 -7.36 0.68 13.37
C PHE A 359 -5.98 0.19 13.76
N ASP A 360 -5.91 -0.47 14.92
CA ASP A 360 -4.70 -1.14 15.35
C ASP A 360 -4.36 -2.26 14.38
N GLN A 361 -3.08 -2.34 14.04
CA GLN A 361 -2.51 -3.31 13.11
C GLN A 361 -1.28 -3.94 13.73
N ILE A 362 -1.17 -5.26 13.63
CA ILE A 362 0.05 -5.99 13.93
C ILE A 362 0.71 -6.49 12.65
N GLY A 363 2.04 -6.34 12.59
CA GLY A 363 2.87 -6.87 11.53
C GLY A 363 3.67 -8.06 12.04
N ILE A 364 3.66 -9.14 11.28
CA ILE A 364 4.35 -10.39 11.57
C ILE A 364 5.31 -10.70 10.44
N GLY A 365 6.55 -11.03 10.76
CA GLY A 365 7.59 -11.34 9.81
C GLY A 365 8.68 -10.28 9.69
N LEU A 366 9.77 -10.64 9.03
CA LEU A 366 10.90 -9.75 8.77
C LEU A 366 10.43 -8.45 8.11
N THR A 367 10.90 -7.31 8.56
CA THR A 367 10.54 -5.96 8.05
C THR A 367 9.09 -5.52 8.24
N ALA A 368 8.24 -6.36 8.80
CA ALA A 368 6.85 -5.99 9.08
C ALA A 368 6.78 -4.82 10.06
N PHE A 369 5.72 -4.03 9.99
CA PHE A 369 5.50 -2.96 10.94
C PHE A 369 4.14 -3.09 11.62
N SER A 370 4.10 -2.65 12.87
CA SER A 370 2.89 -2.58 13.68
C SER A 370 2.51 -1.13 13.96
N SER A 371 1.21 -0.85 13.94
CA SER A 371 0.65 0.45 14.31
C SER A 371 -0.40 0.22 15.38
N LEU A 372 -0.04 0.48 16.63
CA LEU A 372 -0.89 0.25 17.79
C LEU A 372 -1.23 1.58 18.43
N ARG A 373 -2.50 1.93 18.51
CA ARG A 373 -3.06 3.12 19.17
C ARG A 373 -2.21 4.40 18.93
N ASP A 374 -1.17 4.60 19.76
CA ASP A 374 -0.31 5.80 19.82
C ASP A 374 1.13 5.52 19.38
N ARG A 375 1.43 4.33 18.81
CA ARG A 375 2.81 3.92 18.53
C ARG A 375 2.95 3.11 17.26
N PHE A 376 4.14 3.21 16.68
CA PHE A 376 4.60 2.35 15.60
C PHE A 376 5.79 1.51 16.05
N ALA A 377 5.91 0.32 15.50
CA ALA A 377 7.12 -0.50 15.61
C ALA A 377 7.44 -1.16 14.27
N LEU A 378 8.73 -1.37 14.05
CA LEU A 378 9.29 -2.02 12.88
C LEU A 378 10.06 -3.26 13.32
N CYS A 379 9.77 -4.40 12.69
CA CYS A 379 10.60 -5.60 12.82
C CYS A 379 11.96 -5.39 12.16
N THR A 380 12.97 -6.08 12.68
CA THR A 380 14.32 -6.06 12.09
C THR A 380 14.29 -6.44 10.61
N GLN A 381 15.26 -5.92 9.87
CA GLN A 381 15.51 -6.24 8.47
C GLN A 381 16.61 -7.30 8.30
N ASN A 382 17.20 -7.74 9.42
CA ASN A 382 18.28 -8.73 9.48
C ASN A 382 17.73 -10.11 9.84
N PHE A 383 17.99 -11.12 9.03
CA PHE A 383 17.51 -12.49 9.25
C PHE A 383 18.08 -13.13 10.53
N ASP A 384 19.35 -12.88 10.84
CA ASP A 384 19.98 -13.49 12.03
C ASP A 384 19.39 -12.89 13.31
N GLU A 385 19.19 -11.58 13.35
CA GLU A 385 18.48 -10.89 14.45
C GLU A 385 17.02 -11.37 14.56
N TYR A 386 16.34 -11.54 13.43
CA TYR A 386 14.98 -12.05 13.38
C TYR A 386 14.88 -13.42 14.05
N TYR A 387 15.73 -14.34 13.66
CA TYR A 387 15.72 -15.69 14.23
C TYR A 387 16.14 -15.71 15.71
N SER A 388 17.18 -14.98 16.09
CA SER A 388 17.68 -14.97 17.48
C SER A 388 16.65 -14.34 18.44
N SER A 389 15.94 -13.29 18.05
CA SER A 389 14.88 -12.70 18.86
C SER A 389 13.75 -13.70 19.11
N ILE A 390 13.29 -14.39 18.07
CA ILE A 390 12.21 -15.38 18.16
C ILE A 390 12.66 -16.60 18.97
N GLU A 391 13.90 -17.07 18.82
CA GLU A 391 14.46 -18.16 19.61
C GLU A 391 14.50 -17.81 21.09
N SER A 392 14.79 -16.56 21.43
CA SER A 392 14.80 -16.02 22.80
C SER A 392 13.42 -15.74 23.38
N GLY A 393 12.34 -15.91 22.60
CA GLY A 393 10.96 -15.65 23.05
C GLY A 393 10.52 -14.19 22.96
N HIS A 394 11.23 -13.37 22.19
CA HIS A 394 10.92 -11.95 21.95
C HIS A 394 10.38 -11.71 20.55
N LEU A 395 9.54 -10.70 20.40
CA LEU A 395 9.18 -10.18 19.08
C LEU A 395 10.41 -9.52 18.43
N PRO A 396 10.62 -9.68 17.13
CA PRO A 396 11.81 -9.17 16.44
C PRO A 396 11.75 -7.66 16.17
N ILE A 397 11.23 -6.89 17.11
CA ILE A 397 11.12 -5.43 17.04
C ILE A 397 12.51 -4.85 17.33
N ASN A 398 12.97 -3.93 16.49
CA ASN A 398 14.24 -3.25 16.70
C ASN A 398 14.12 -1.72 16.71
N ARG A 399 13.07 -1.14 16.16
CA ARG A 399 12.81 0.30 16.13
C ARG A 399 11.33 0.58 16.33
N GLY A 400 11.03 1.72 16.93
CA GLY A 400 9.65 2.16 17.07
C GLY A 400 9.57 3.62 17.50
N TYR A 401 8.34 4.11 17.61
CA TYR A 401 8.08 5.48 17.98
C TYR A 401 6.73 5.59 18.71
N ARG A 402 6.72 6.20 19.89
CA ARG A 402 5.49 6.64 20.56
C ARG A 402 5.19 8.06 20.13
N ARG A 403 4.03 8.27 19.54
CA ARG A 403 3.59 9.59 19.08
C ARG A 403 3.26 10.49 20.28
N THR A 404 3.77 11.71 20.25
CA THR A 404 3.30 12.79 21.10
C THR A 404 1.85 13.17 20.76
N ALA A 405 1.21 14.01 21.53
CA ALA A 405 -0.14 14.52 21.21
C ALA A 405 -0.15 15.25 19.85
N GLU A 406 0.92 16.00 19.54
CA GLU A 406 1.09 16.67 18.26
C GLU A 406 1.25 15.67 17.12
N ASP A 407 2.13 14.67 17.26
CA ASP A 407 2.32 13.63 16.25
C ASP A 407 1.03 12.86 16.00
N GLN A 408 0.25 12.59 17.05
CA GLN A 408 -1.03 11.92 16.95
C GLN A 408 -2.04 12.77 16.16
N ALA A 409 -2.10 14.09 16.41
CA ALA A 409 -2.95 15.00 15.68
C ALA A 409 -2.59 15.08 14.19
N ARG A 410 -1.29 15.11 13.88
CA ARG A 410 -0.77 15.12 12.50
C ARG A 410 -1.00 13.77 11.80
N TRP A 411 -0.67 12.67 12.43
CA TRP A 411 -0.88 11.33 11.89
C TRP A 411 -2.35 11.06 11.56
N ALA A 412 -3.27 11.49 12.43
CA ALA A 412 -4.72 11.27 12.26
C ALA A 412 -5.31 12.00 11.04
N ILE A 413 -4.62 13.00 10.47
CA ILE A 413 -5.04 13.68 9.24
C ILE A 413 -4.22 13.27 8.02
N ILE A 414 -2.90 13.05 8.15
CA ILE A 414 -1.96 12.79 7.05
C ILE A 414 -2.34 11.55 6.24
N LEU A 415 -2.58 10.41 6.89
CA LEU A 415 -2.88 9.18 6.18
C LEU A 415 -4.27 9.18 5.54
N PRO A 416 -5.35 9.61 6.24
CA PRO A 416 -6.67 9.62 5.64
C PRO A 416 -6.83 10.65 4.51
N ILE A 417 -6.30 11.87 4.65
CA ILE A 417 -6.44 12.91 3.62
C ILE A 417 -5.82 12.48 2.30
N LYS A 418 -4.67 11.84 2.37
CA LYS A 418 -3.95 11.32 1.23
C LYS A 418 -4.69 10.19 0.52
N ASN A 419 -5.39 9.34 1.26
CA ASN A 419 -6.01 8.13 0.71
C ASN A 419 -7.45 8.34 0.25
N ARG A 420 -8.21 9.22 0.89
CA ARG A 420 -9.59 9.54 0.50
C ARG A 420 -10.08 10.84 1.12
N ASN A 421 -10.38 10.80 2.40
CA ASN A 421 -10.81 11.91 3.22
C ASN A 421 -10.62 11.59 4.69
N VAL A 422 -10.56 12.64 5.49
CA VAL A 422 -10.54 12.57 6.96
C VAL A 422 -11.96 12.75 7.45
N ARG A 423 -12.54 11.73 8.06
CA ARG A 423 -13.85 11.86 8.73
C ARG A 423 -13.68 12.60 10.05
N THR A 424 -14.46 13.66 10.26
CA THR A 424 -14.43 14.45 11.50
C THR A 424 -14.59 13.61 12.76
N SER A 425 -15.51 12.63 12.73
CA SER A 425 -15.73 11.71 13.86
C SER A 425 -14.53 10.80 14.13
N ASN A 426 -13.84 10.34 13.08
CA ASN A 426 -12.66 9.49 13.24
C ASN A 426 -11.47 10.29 13.77
N TYR A 427 -11.25 11.49 13.26
CA TYR A 427 -10.21 12.39 13.78
C TYR A 427 -10.40 12.65 15.27
N ARG A 428 -11.63 13.04 15.69
CA ARG A 428 -11.96 13.26 17.09
C ARG A 428 -11.81 12.02 17.96
N ARG A 429 -12.15 10.84 17.45
CA ARG A 429 -11.94 9.56 18.15
C ARG A 429 -10.45 9.30 18.44
N LEU A 430 -9.57 9.66 17.51
CA LEU A 430 -8.12 9.39 17.60
C LEU A 430 -7.36 10.42 18.42
N THR A 431 -7.83 11.66 18.45
CA THR A 431 -7.09 12.81 18.99
C THR A 431 -7.79 13.52 20.16
N GLY A 432 -9.10 13.38 20.27
CA GLY A 432 -9.93 14.20 21.19
C GLY A 432 -10.21 15.61 20.69
N LEU A 433 -9.64 16.03 19.54
CA LEU A 433 -9.64 17.39 19.01
C LEU A 433 -10.51 17.53 17.75
N GLY A 434 -10.88 18.75 17.39
CA GLY A 434 -11.42 19.13 16.09
C GLY A 434 -10.31 19.45 15.10
N MET A 435 -10.42 19.00 13.85
CA MET A 435 -9.42 19.32 12.79
C MET A 435 -9.32 20.83 12.54
N ASP A 436 -10.45 21.51 12.58
CA ASP A 436 -10.57 22.94 12.39
C ASP A 436 -9.98 23.74 13.55
N GLU A 437 -9.97 23.19 14.76
CA GLU A 437 -9.31 23.81 15.92
C GLU A 437 -7.79 23.81 15.73
N VAL A 438 -7.24 22.77 15.12
CA VAL A 438 -5.80 22.52 15.02
C VAL A 438 -5.19 23.02 13.70
N PHE A 439 -5.91 22.84 12.56
CA PHE A 439 -5.34 23.06 11.23
C PHE A 439 -6.08 24.10 10.38
N ARG A 440 -6.92 24.94 10.97
CA ARG A 440 -7.77 25.88 10.21
C ARG A 440 -7.01 26.68 9.15
N GLY A 441 -5.92 27.33 9.53
CA GLY A 441 -5.13 28.15 8.59
C GLY A 441 -4.59 27.36 7.41
N LYS A 442 -4.16 26.14 7.65
CA LYS A 442 -3.64 25.23 6.62
C LYS A 442 -4.76 24.72 5.71
N ILE A 443 -5.91 24.36 6.28
CA ILE A 443 -7.10 23.92 5.53
C ILE A 443 -7.59 25.04 4.61
N GLU A 444 -7.67 26.28 5.12
CA GLU A 444 -8.09 27.44 4.33
C GLU A 444 -7.10 27.75 3.17
N ALA A 445 -5.80 27.64 3.41
CA ALA A 445 -4.80 27.80 2.36
C ALA A 445 -4.95 26.75 1.24
N LEU A 446 -5.17 25.50 1.60
CA LEU A 446 -5.40 24.41 0.64
C LEU A 446 -6.72 24.57 -0.12
N LYS A 447 -7.79 25.05 0.54
CA LYS A 447 -9.08 25.37 -0.08
C LYS A 447 -8.95 26.52 -1.09
N ALA A 448 -8.22 27.58 -0.74
CA ALA A 448 -7.98 28.72 -1.62
C ALA A 448 -7.26 28.33 -2.93
N HIS A 449 -6.48 27.24 -2.91
CA HIS A 449 -5.81 26.70 -4.09
C HIS A 449 -6.59 25.56 -4.77
N GLY A 450 -7.82 25.28 -4.32
CA GLY A 450 -8.70 24.26 -4.91
C GLY A 450 -8.21 22.82 -4.69
N LEU A 451 -7.41 22.55 -3.65
CA LEU A 451 -6.83 21.25 -3.39
C LEU A 451 -7.68 20.38 -2.46
N VAL A 452 -8.40 20.99 -1.55
CA VAL A 452 -9.27 20.28 -0.60
C VAL A 452 -10.66 20.91 -0.58
N TYR A 453 -11.64 20.11 -0.17
CA TYR A 453 -13.00 20.54 0.16
C TYR A 453 -13.34 20.11 1.59
N GLU A 454 -14.21 20.86 2.22
CA GLU A 454 -14.68 20.60 3.57
C GLU A 454 -16.20 20.46 3.59
N THR A 455 -16.67 19.53 4.39
CA THR A 455 -18.09 19.34 4.73
C THR A 455 -18.22 19.23 6.26
N ASP A 456 -19.46 19.25 6.76
CA ASP A 456 -19.73 18.98 8.19
C ASP A 456 -19.20 17.61 8.70
N LYS A 457 -18.95 16.65 7.79
CA LYS A 457 -18.57 15.28 8.12
C LYS A 457 -17.14 14.91 7.78
N ALA A 458 -16.50 15.67 6.88
CA ALA A 458 -15.18 15.29 6.37
C ALA A 458 -14.43 16.44 5.70
N LEU A 459 -13.10 16.36 5.77
CA LEU A 459 -12.15 17.07 4.92
C LEU A 459 -11.67 16.10 3.85
N GLY A 460 -11.81 16.43 2.57
CA GLY A 460 -11.40 15.58 1.47
C GLY A 460 -10.58 16.33 0.42
N VAL A 461 -9.83 15.58 -0.40
CA VAL A 461 -9.12 16.13 -1.55
C VAL A 461 -10.07 16.31 -2.74
N THR A 462 -9.94 17.41 -3.47
CA THR A 462 -10.59 17.62 -4.77
C THR A 462 -9.96 16.72 -5.83
N THR A 463 -10.47 16.71 -7.05
CA THR A 463 -9.82 16.02 -8.18
C THR A 463 -8.39 16.53 -8.41
N LEU A 464 -8.16 17.83 -8.29
CA LEU A 464 -6.81 18.42 -8.36
C LEU A 464 -5.96 17.99 -7.15
N GLY A 465 -6.51 18.06 -5.93
CA GLY A 465 -5.82 17.66 -4.72
C GLY A 465 -5.49 16.17 -4.68
N ALA A 466 -6.34 15.29 -5.20
CA ALA A 466 -6.07 13.85 -5.32
C ALA A 466 -4.88 13.56 -6.24
N PHE A 467 -4.62 14.44 -7.19
CA PHE A 467 -3.43 14.38 -8.02
C PHE A 467 -2.15 14.61 -7.20
N PHE A 468 -2.19 15.56 -6.26
CA PHE A 468 -1.10 15.95 -5.36
C PHE A 468 -1.30 15.44 -3.95
N ALA A 469 -1.91 14.25 -3.80
CA ALA A 469 -2.35 13.78 -2.49
C ALA A 469 -1.20 13.60 -1.48
N ASP A 470 0.02 13.27 -1.94
CA ASP A 470 1.19 13.19 -1.07
C ASP A 470 1.66 14.56 -0.62
N GLU A 471 1.70 15.51 -1.54
CA GLU A 471 2.11 16.88 -1.30
C GLU A 471 1.07 17.62 -0.43
N VAL A 472 -0.22 17.34 -0.63
CA VAL A 472 -1.29 17.82 0.26
C VAL A 472 -1.13 17.24 1.66
N ALA A 473 -0.81 15.95 1.80
CA ALA A 473 -0.56 15.33 3.09
C ALA A 473 0.67 15.94 3.80
N GLN A 474 1.72 16.27 3.05
CA GLN A 474 2.91 16.94 3.59
C GLN A 474 2.61 18.31 4.22
N GLN A 475 1.54 18.96 3.80
CA GLN A 475 1.12 20.23 4.42
C GLN A 475 0.73 20.09 5.90
N PHE A 476 0.52 18.86 6.37
CA PHE A 476 0.20 18.56 7.77
C PHE A 476 1.40 17.95 8.54
N HIS A 477 2.57 17.77 7.89
CA HIS A 477 3.80 17.37 8.58
C HIS A 477 4.31 18.49 9.48
N SER A 478 5.04 18.14 10.55
CA SER A 478 5.96 19.08 11.19
C SER A 478 7.04 19.51 10.19
N ALA A 479 7.54 20.73 10.32
CA ALA A 479 8.67 21.20 9.50
C ALA A 479 9.91 20.30 9.64
N ASP A 480 10.12 19.70 10.82
CA ASP A 480 11.23 18.79 11.11
C ASP A 480 11.17 17.48 10.31
N PHE A 481 9.98 17.12 9.82
CA PHE A 481 9.72 15.89 9.09
C PHE A 481 9.39 16.10 7.60
N VAL A 482 9.69 17.28 7.06
CA VAL A 482 9.61 17.54 5.63
C VAL A 482 10.77 16.83 4.94
N PRO A 483 10.52 15.95 3.95
CA PRO A 483 11.54 15.03 3.43
C PRO A 483 12.59 15.66 2.51
N TYR A 484 12.33 16.85 1.96
CA TYR A 484 13.24 17.53 1.06
C TYR A 484 13.64 18.88 1.66
N PRO A 485 14.88 19.40 1.39
CA PRO A 485 15.36 20.64 1.97
C PRO A 485 14.52 21.84 1.51
N ARG A 486 14.51 22.90 2.32
CA ARG A 486 13.67 24.09 2.13
C ARG A 486 13.87 24.75 0.76
N GLU A 487 15.11 24.82 0.29
CA GLU A 487 15.49 25.40 -1.00
C GLU A 487 14.92 24.66 -2.21
N ASP A 488 14.45 23.43 -2.02
CA ASP A 488 13.76 22.65 -3.05
C ASP A 488 12.30 23.09 -3.25
N TYR A 489 11.75 23.92 -2.38
CA TYR A 489 10.40 24.43 -2.54
C TYR A 489 10.41 25.89 -2.97
N ALA A 490 9.39 26.31 -3.72
CA ALA A 490 9.15 27.73 -3.98
C ALA A 490 8.68 28.43 -2.70
N GLU A 491 9.06 29.70 -2.52
CA GLU A 491 8.53 30.52 -1.45
C GLU A 491 7.10 30.93 -1.77
N GLY A 492 6.15 30.27 -1.10
CA GLY A 492 4.73 30.46 -1.35
C GLY A 492 3.88 29.93 -0.19
N PRO A 493 2.57 30.19 -0.21
CA PRO A 493 1.67 29.88 0.91
C PRO A 493 1.54 28.38 1.20
N LEU A 494 1.93 27.52 0.26
CA LEU A 494 1.91 26.06 0.41
C LEU A 494 3.31 25.45 0.64
N ASN A 495 4.31 26.26 0.95
CA ASN A 495 5.62 25.73 1.34
C ASN A 495 5.48 24.99 2.69
N PRO A 496 5.84 23.69 2.76
CA PRO A 496 5.64 22.88 3.98
C PRO A 496 6.49 23.33 5.16
N TYR A 497 7.56 24.09 4.93
CA TYR A 497 8.38 24.66 6.00
C TYR A 497 7.71 25.86 6.73
N LEU A 498 6.53 26.28 6.30
CA LEU A 498 5.70 27.23 7.03
C LEU A 498 4.81 26.56 8.08
N ASN A 499 4.93 25.23 8.25
CA ASN A 499 4.19 24.48 9.26
C ASN A 499 4.76 24.79 10.65
N GLN A 500 3.94 25.34 11.51
CA GLN A 500 4.30 25.66 12.90
C GLN A 500 3.97 24.48 13.82
N SER A 501 4.50 24.52 15.07
CA SER A 501 4.04 23.64 16.14
C SER A 501 2.53 23.84 16.36
N LEU A 502 1.83 22.76 16.70
CA LEU A 502 0.37 22.79 16.93
C LEU A 502 0.03 23.18 18.38
N PHE A 503 0.93 22.89 19.29
CA PHE A 503 0.74 23.08 20.71
C PHE A 503 1.99 23.79 21.27
N GLU A 504 1.93 25.11 21.35
CA GLU A 504 2.94 25.94 22.04
C GLU A 504 2.71 25.98 23.56
#